data_2a21784a33719714b903734411a6711d
#
_entry.id   2a21784a33719714b903734411a6711d
#
_cell.length_a   1.000
_cell.length_b   1.000
_cell.length_c   1.000
_cell.angle_alpha   90.00
_cell.angle_beta   90.00
_cell.angle_gamma   90.00
#
_symmetry.space_group_name_H-M   'P 1'
#
loop_
_entity.id
_entity.type
_entity.pdbx_description
1 polymer ?
#
loop_
_entity_poly.entity_id
_entity_poly.type
_entity_poly.pdbx_seq_one_letter_code
_entity_poly.pdbx_strand_id
1 'polypeptide(L)'
;KSANADWKKLKPIKGILRTEVRLMKPKAVRAYTDADDVSGQIADLLKNSRNIFLDTFTQIIPFGDFYKKDKAVEIIRKEIADSIMRRRMLRLLVLIPEKKSLRLAQKAMNCRNMEKIMDSFAKINLSPVTISKRHDVKDLECLYAYLLDEE
;
A
#
# COMPACT_ATOMS: atom_id res chain seq x y z
N LYS A 1 -8.07 28.10 -24.00
CA LYS A 1 -6.70 27.71 -24.40
C LYS A 1 -6.08 27.00 -23.19
N SER A 2 -6.08 25.69 -23.22
CA SER A 2 -5.46 24.81 -22.23
C SER A 2 -3.93 25.05 -22.30
N ALA A 3 -3.33 25.47 -21.19
CA ALA A 3 -1.90 25.49 -21.04
C ALA A 3 -1.41 24.03 -21.00
N ASN A 4 -0.99 23.51 -22.14
CA ASN A 4 -0.22 22.28 -22.20
C ASN A 4 1.11 22.54 -21.52
N ALA A 5 1.16 22.34 -20.21
CA ALA A 5 2.41 22.34 -19.47
C ALA A 5 3.28 21.24 -20.08
N ASP A 6 4.44 21.64 -20.57
CA ASP A 6 5.40 20.80 -21.28
C ASP A 6 6.10 19.86 -20.27
N TRP A 7 5.31 18.91 -19.74
CA TRP A 7 5.74 17.96 -18.71
C TRP A 7 6.99 17.15 -19.11
N LYS A 8 7.31 17.09 -20.42
CA LYS A 8 8.53 16.46 -20.94
C LYS A 8 9.80 17.22 -20.60
N LYS A 9 9.70 18.50 -20.24
CA LYS A 9 10.86 19.35 -19.86
C LYS A 9 11.13 19.37 -18.36
N LEU A 10 10.23 18.83 -17.54
CA LEU A 10 10.47 18.70 -16.11
C LEU A 10 11.52 17.61 -15.88
N LYS A 11 12.68 18.03 -15.34
CA LYS A 11 13.68 17.06 -14.86
C LYS A 11 12.98 16.10 -13.90
N PRO A 12 13.16 14.76 -14.04
CA PRO A 12 12.56 13.82 -13.12
C PRO A 12 13.04 14.15 -11.71
N ILE A 13 12.12 14.56 -10.85
CA ILE A 13 12.40 14.82 -9.45
C ILE A 13 12.54 13.43 -8.80
N LYS A 14 13.78 13.07 -8.47
CA LYS A 14 14.06 11.79 -7.79
C LYS A 14 13.52 11.86 -6.36
N GLY A 15 12.83 10.83 -5.93
CA GLY A 15 12.41 10.67 -4.54
C GLY A 15 11.00 11.19 -4.21
N ILE A 16 10.17 11.56 -5.20
CA ILE A 16 8.76 11.90 -4.95
C ILE A 16 7.87 10.72 -5.29
N LEU A 17 7.10 10.27 -4.29
CA LEU A 17 5.96 9.38 -4.47
C LEU A 17 4.69 10.22 -4.53
N ARG A 18 3.98 10.17 -5.67
CA ARG A 18 2.66 10.77 -5.81
C ARG A 18 1.60 9.67 -5.73
N THR A 19 0.68 9.83 -4.82
CA THR A 19 -0.49 8.96 -4.69
C THR A 19 -1.76 9.77 -4.94
N GLU A 20 -2.72 9.19 -5.67
CA GLU A 20 -3.97 9.83 -6.03
C GLU A 20 -5.13 8.85 -5.81
N VAL A 21 -6.20 9.30 -5.16
CA VAL A 21 -7.45 8.57 -5.02
C VAL A 21 -8.52 9.22 -5.89
N ARG A 22 -9.19 8.42 -6.71
CA ARG A 22 -10.28 8.87 -7.60
C ARG A 22 -11.58 8.18 -7.24
N LEU A 23 -12.59 8.95 -6.84
CA LEU A 23 -13.94 8.46 -6.61
C LEU A 23 -14.72 8.46 -7.92
N MET A 24 -14.65 7.36 -8.68
CA MET A 24 -15.16 7.28 -10.06
C MET A 24 -16.67 7.01 -10.18
N LYS A 25 -17.32 6.67 -9.08
CA LYS A 25 -18.75 6.30 -9.10
C LYS A 25 -19.53 7.11 -8.08
N PRO A 26 -20.79 7.51 -8.38
CA PRO A 26 -21.65 8.22 -7.44
C PRO A 26 -21.77 7.51 -6.07
N LYS A 27 -21.84 6.17 -6.06
CA LYS A 27 -21.86 5.38 -4.83
C LYS A 27 -20.61 5.58 -3.97
N ALA A 28 -19.45 5.76 -4.60
CA ALA A 28 -18.21 5.99 -3.88
C ALA A 28 -18.16 7.41 -3.26
N VAL A 29 -18.73 8.40 -3.92
CA VAL A 29 -18.93 9.76 -3.39
C VAL A 29 -19.88 9.74 -2.21
N ARG A 30 -21.04 9.11 -2.38
CA ARG A 30 -22.08 9.02 -1.33
C ARG A 30 -21.67 8.23 -0.08
N ALA A 31 -20.57 7.49 -0.13
CA ALA A 31 -20.01 6.85 1.05
C ALA A 31 -19.37 7.85 2.04
N TYR A 32 -19.13 9.09 1.61
CA TYR A 32 -18.44 10.12 2.39
C TYR A 32 -19.22 11.42 2.53
N THR A 33 -20.44 11.49 1.99
CA THR A 33 -21.32 12.68 2.08
C THR A 33 -22.78 12.27 2.02
N ASP A 34 -23.59 12.92 2.83
CA ASP A 34 -25.05 12.84 2.83
C ASP A 34 -25.70 14.03 2.10
N ALA A 35 -24.89 15.00 1.63
CA ALA A 35 -25.40 16.17 0.95
C ALA A 35 -25.99 15.82 -0.44
N ASP A 36 -27.15 16.38 -0.76
CA ASP A 36 -27.81 16.20 -2.05
C ASP A 36 -27.28 17.16 -3.12
N ASP A 37 -26.82 18.34 -2.73
CA ASP A 37 -26.29 19.35 -3.63
C ASP A 37 -24.77 19.20 -3.84
N VAL A 38 -24.29 19.65 -4.99
CA VAL A 38 -22.89 19.52 -5.42
C VAL A 38 -21.94 20.31 -4.48
N SER A 39 -22.35 21.48 -4.00
CA SER A 39 -21.51 22.34 -3.15
C SER A 39 -21.30 21.68 -1.80
N GLY A 40 -22.35 21.13 -1.18
CA GLY A 40 -22.27 20.36 0.05
C GLY A 40 -21.41 19.11 -0.10
N GLN A 41 -21.57 18.35 -1.22
CA GLN A 41 -20.75 17.18 -1.50
C GLN A 41 -19.27 17.54 -1.59
N ILE A 42 -18.91 18.64 -2.26
CA ILE A 42 -17.52 19.09 -2.37
C ILE A 42 -16.98 19.47 -0.98
N ALA A 43 -17.75 20.21 -0.18
CA ALA A 43 -17.33 20.60 1.16
C ALA A 43 -17.07 19.38 2.06
N ASP A 44 -17.96 18.39 2.05
CA ASP A 44 -17.81 17.15 2.82
C ASP A 44 -16.61 16.32 2.36
N LEU A 45 -16.41 16.18 1.04
CA LEU A 45 -15.26 15.45 0.48
C LEU A 45 -13.94 16.13 0.82
N LEU A 46 -13.85 17.46 0.81
CA LEU A 46 -12.67 18.19 1.24
C LEU A 46 -12.39 17.97 2.71
N LYS A 47 -13.41 18.10 3.56
CA LYS A 47 -13.32 17.86 5.00
C LYS A 47 -12.85 16.43 5.31
N ASN A 48 -13.33 15.44 4.56
CA ASN A 48 -13.01 14.03 4.74
C ASN A 48 -11.84 13.54 3.89
N SER A 49 -11.15 14.42 3.18
CA SER A 49 -10.15 14.06 2.17
C SER A 49 -9.04 13.14 2.72
N ARG A 50 -8.55 13.39 3.94
CA ARG A 50 -7.55 12.54 4.61
C ARG A 50 -8.10 11.14 4.87
N ASN A 51 -9.31 11.01 5.39
CA ASN A 51 -9.94 9.72 5.68
C ASN A 51 -10.18 8.93 4.39
N ILE A 52 -10.69 9.59 3.35
CA ILE A 52 -10.90 8.98 2.01
C ILE A 52 -9.59 8.43 1.47
N PHE A 53 -8.50 9.20 1.61
CA PHE A 53 -7.18 8.77 1.17
C PHE A 53 -6.71 7.56 1.97
N LEU A 54 -6.75 7.62 3.31
CA LEU A 54 -6.29 6.54 4.19
C LEU A 54 -7.10 5.26 3.98
N ASP A 55 -8.42 5.33 3.90
CA ASP A 55 -9.30 4.18 3.65
C ASP A 55 -8.92 3.45 2.36
N THR A 56 -8.60 4.20 1.31
CA THR A 56 -8.20 3.61 0.03
C THR A 56 -6.77 3.10 0.08
N PHE A 57 -5.87 3.86 0.68
CA PHE A 57 -4.45 3.55 0.77
C PHE A 57 -4.21 2.26 1.57
N THR A 58 -4.89 2.10 2.71
CA THR A 58 -4.79 0.91 3.57
C THR A 58 -5.23 -0.38 2.88
N GLN A 59 -6.13 -0.29 1.90
CA GLN A 59 -6.57 -1.45 1.12
C GLN A 59 -5.55 -1.88 0.05
N ILE A 60 -4.66 -0.98 -0.38
CA ILE A 60 -3.75 -1.20 -1.51
C ILE A 60 -2.32 -1.45 -1.01
N ILE A 61 -1.86 -0.63 -0.08
CA ILE A 61 -0.50 -0.68 0.44
C ILE A 61 -0.49 -1.44 1.76
N PRO A 62 0.23 -2.55 1.86
CA PRO A 62 0.31 -3.30 3.11
C PRO A 62 1.15 -2.52 4.14
N PHE A 63 0.79 -2.68 5.41
CA PHE A 63 1.53 -2.14 6.53
C PHE A 63 2.90 -2.81 6.67
N GLY A 64 3.87 -2.06 7.16
CA GLY A 64 5.23 -2.52 7.50
C GLY A 64 6.32 -1.95 6.60
N ASP A 65 7.55 -2.08 7.07
CA ASP A 65 8.75 -1.62 6.38
C ASP A 65 9.06 -2.51 5.17
N PHE A 66 9.63 -1.91 4.15
CA PHE A 66 10.00 -2.60 2.93
C PHE A 66 11.48 -2.96 2.95
N TYR A 67 11.79 -4.24 2.78
CA TYR A 67 13.15 -4.76 2.74
C TYR A 67 13.44 -5.48 1.42
N LYS A 68 14.71 -5.71 1.12
CA LYS A 68 15.10 -6.66 0.08
C LYS A 68 14.68 -8.07 0.49
N LYS A 69 14.37 -8.92 -0.49
CA LYS A 69 13.83 -10.27 -0.26
C LYS A 69 14.64 -11.08 0.75
N ASP A 70 15.97 -11.06 0.63
CA ASP A 70 16.84 -11.86 1.48
C ASP A 70 16.73 -11.43 2.97
N LYS A 71 16.67 -10.11 3.23
CA LYS A 71 16.46 -9.56 4.56
C LYS A 71 15.05 -9.84 5.10
N ALA A 72 14.02 -9.71 4.27
CA ALA A 72 12.65 -10.07 4.65
C ALA A 72 12.53 -11.55 5.05
N VAL A 73 13.19 -12.45 4.32
CA VAL A 73 13.26 -13.89 4.66
C VAL A 73 13.94 -14.12 6.00
N GLU A 74 15.06 -13.42 6.27
CA GLU A 74 15.77 -13.49 7.56
C GLU A 74 14.86 -13.07 8.73
N ILE A 75 14.19 -11.91 8.58
CA ILE A 75 13.26 -11.38 9.60
C ILE A 75 12.15 -12.40 9.88
N ILE A 76 11.49 -12.94 8.85
CA ILE A 76 10.41 -13.92 9.02
C ILE A 76 10.91 -15.17 9.75
N ARG A 77 12.10 -15.66 9.41
CA ARG A 77 12.68 -16.86 10.04
C ARG A 77 12.98 -16.64 11.51
N LYS A 78 13.40 -15.43 11.88
CA LYS A 78 13.76 -15.05 13.24
C LYS A 78 12.52 -14.81 14.10
N GLU A 79 11.55 -14.01 13.59
CA GLU A 79 10.43 -13.50 14.38
C GLU A 79 9.23 -14.46 14.41
N ILE A 80 9.06 -15.33 13.42
CA ILE A 80 7.90 -16.23 13.32
C ILE A 80 8.26 -17.64 13.76
N ALA A 81 7.86 -18.00 14.98
CA ALA A 81 8.08 -19.35 15.53
C ALA A 81 7.22 -20.42 14.85
N ASP A 82 5.94 -20.12 14.54
CA ASP A 82 5.03 -21.06 13.87
C ASP A 82 5.52 -21.41 12.46
N SER A 83 5.88 -22.67 12.28
CA SER A 83 6.42 -23.20 11.01
C SER A 83 5.43 -23.12 9.85
N ILE A 84 4.13 -23.27 10.13
CA ILE A 84 3.07 -23.20 9.10
C ILE A 84 2.90 -21.77 8.65
N MET A 85 2.79 -20.83 9.60
CA MET A 85 2.68 -19.40 9.29
C MET A 85 3.91 -18.91 8.56
N ARG A 86 5.11 -19.23 9.04
CA ARG A 86 6.39 -18.90 8.39
C ARG A 86 6.43 -19.37 6.93
N ARG A 87 6.03 -20.61 6.64
CA ARG A 87 5.97 -21.15 5.27
C ARG A 87 5.01 -20.36 4.39
N ARG A 88 3.85 -19.99 4.92
CA ARG A 88 2.85 -19.19 4.19
C ARG A 88 3.35 -17.79 3.89
N MET A 89 3.97 -17.13 4.84
CA MET A 89 4.57 -15.80 4.64
C MET A 89 5.69 -15.85 3.59
N LEU A 90 6.61 -16.81 3.69
CA LEU A 90 7.68 -16.99 2.71
C LEU A 90 7.14 -17.27 1.30
N ARG A 91 6.07 -18.07 1.19
CA ARG A 91 5.40 -18.33 -0.10
C ARG A 91 4.82 -17.04 -0.69
N LEU A 92 4.20 -16.18 0.14
CA LEU A 92 3.65 -14.90 -0.32
C LEU A 92 4.75 -13.99 -0.86
N LEU A 93 5.90 -13.87 -0.18
CA LEU A 93 7.07 -13.11 -0.67
C LEU A 93 7.58 -13.56 -2.06
N VAL A 94 7.44 -14.85 -2.38
CA VAL A 94 7.82 -15.37 -3.71
C VAL A 94 6.76 -15.06 -4.76
N LEU A 95 5.48 -15.23 -4.40
CA LEU A 95 4.38 -15.06 -5.34
C LEU A 95 4.16 -13.60 -5.76
N ILE A 96 4.42 -12.63 -4.91
CA ILE A 96 4.21 -11.21 -5.23
C ILE A 96 5.03 -10.77 -6.45
N PRO A 97 6.34 -10.97 -6.52
CA PRO A 97 7.13 -10.65 -7.71
C PRO A 97 6.72 -11.44 -8.96
N GLU A 98 6.35 -12.72 -8.80
CA GLU A 98 5.89 -13.56 -9.91
C GLU A 98 4.58 -13.06 -10.52
N LYS A 99 3.62 -12.71 -9.67
CA LYS A 99 2.30 -12.22 -10.09
C LYS A 99 2.27 -10.72 -10.37
N LYS A 100 3.34 -9.98 -10.02
CA LYS A 100 3.46 -8.53 -10.14
C LYS A 100 2.30 -7.77 -9.47
N SER A 101 1.67 -8.39 -8.48
CA SER A 101 0.51 -7.85 -7.77
C SER A 101 0.30 -8.60 -6.45
N LEU A 102 0.15 -7.86 -5.35
CA LEU A 102 -0.19 -8.43 -4.04
C LEU A 102 -1.54 -9.16 -4.11
N ARG A 103 -2.56 -8.54 -4.69
CA ARG A 103 -3.90 -9.13 -4.83
C ARG A 103 -3.90 -10.44 -5.62
N LEU A 104 -3.16 -10.49 -6.73
CA LEU A 104 -3.06 -11.72 -7.55
C LEU A 104 -2.26 -12.80 -6.82
N ALA A 105 -1.22 -12.44 -6.08
CA ALA A 105 -0.45 -13.37 -5.25
C ALA A 105 -1.32 -13.95 -4.11
N GLN A 106 -2.09 -13.12 -3.42
CA GLN A 106 -3.04 -13.56 -2.39
C GLN A 106 -4.07 -14.54 -2.97
N LYS A 107 -4.65 -14.22 -4.13
CA LYS A 107 -5.59 -15.10 -4.83
C LYS A 107 -4.93 -16.43 -5.22
N ALA A 108 -3.70 -16.41 -5.72
CA ALA A 108 -2.96 -17.62 -6.11
C ALA A 108 -2.57 -18.51 -4.92
N MET A 109 -2.45 -17.95 -3.72
CA MET A 109 -2.25 -18.74 -2.51
C MET A 109 -3.46 -19.59 -2.13
N ASN A 110 -4.67 -19.21 -2.55
CA ASN A 110 -5.93 -19.87 -2.22
C ASN A 110 -6.06 -20.21 -0.72
N CYS A 111 -5.70 -19.27 0.14
CA CYS A 111 -5.65 -19.47 1.58
C CYS A 111 -6.85 -18.80 2.25
N ARG A 112 -7.65 -19.58 3.01
CA ARG A 112 -8.81 -19.06 3.77
C ARG A 112 -8.43 -18.04 4.86
N ASN A 113 -7.20 -18.12 5.37
CA ASN A 113 -6.72 -17.29 6.47
C ASN A 113 -5.72 -16.22 5.97
N MET A 114 -5.97 -15.60 4.83
CA MET A 114 -5.09 -14.58 4.27
C MET A 114 -4.92 -13.37 5.20
N GLU A 115 -5.99 -12.95 5.86
CA GLU A 115 -5.98 -11.89 6.86
C GLU A 115 -4.95 -12.16 7.96
N LYS A 116 -4.96 -13.35 8.57
CA LYS A 116 -3.97 -13.73 9.58
C LYS A 116 -2.52 -13.71 9.08
N ILE A 117 -2.32 -13.99 7.79
CA ILE A 117 -0.98 -13.89 7.19
C ILE A 117 -0.57 -12.42 7.09
N MET A 118 -1.48 -11.53 6.64
CA MET A 118 -1.22 -10.10 6.56
C MET A 118 -0.99 -9.49 7.96
N ASP A 119 -1.80 -9.87 8.95
CA ASP A 119 -1.61 -9.47 10.35
C ASP A 119 -0.25 -9.91 10.90
N SER A 120 0.21 -11.11 10.51
CA SER A 120 1.52 -11.60 10.95
C SER A 120 2.67 -10.78 10.34
N PHE A 121 2.52 -10.29 9.12
CA PHE A 121 3.45 -9.32 8.52
C PHE A 121 3.42 -8.00 9.28
N ALA A 122 2.23 -7.46 9.57
CA ALA A 122 2.06 -6.20 10.30
C ALA A 122 2.65 -6.27 11.72
N LYS A 123 2.46 -7.39 12.44
CA LYS A 123 2.98 -7.59 13.80
C LYS A 123 4.50 -7.51 13.90
N ILE A 124 5.22 -7.91 12.85
CA ILE A 124 6.68 -7.82 12.80
C ILE A 124 7.18 -6.59 12.02
N ASN A 125 6.29 -5.62 11.77
CA ASN A 125 6.53 -4.41 10.99
C ASN A 125 7.23 -4.69 9.64
N LEU A 126 6.80 -5.72 8.94
CA LEU A 126 7.36 -6.14 7.65
C LEU A 126 6.31 -6.09 6.55
N SER A 127 6.57 -5.37 5.48
CA SER A 127 5.74 -5.41 4.27
C SER A 127 5.96 -6.73 3.50
N PRO A 128 4.91 -7.40 3.01
CA PRO A 128 5.05 -8.55 2.12
C PRO A 128 5.58 -8.17 0.73
N VAL A 129 5.58 -6.88 0.39
CA VAL A 129 6.16 -6.37 -0.85
C VAL A 129 7.65 -6.06 -0.63
N THR A 130 8.52 -6.62 -1.46
CA THR A 130 9.96 -6.47 -1.30
C THR A 130 10.57 -5.51 -2.31
N ILE A 131 11.65 -4.84 -1.92
CA ILE A 131 12.42 -3.96 -2.79
C ILE A 131 13.21 -4.81 -3.81
N SER A 132 13.20 -4.39 -5.06
CA SER A 132 13.98 -5.06 -6.12
C SER A 132 15.49 -5.00 -5.81
N LYS A 133 16.21 -6.09 -6.12
CA LYS A 133 17.69 -6.15 -5.98
C LYS A 133 18.42 -5.08 -6.79
N ARG A 134 17.78 -4.53 -7.83
CA ARG A 134 18.37 -3.50 -8.73
C ARG A 134 18.43 -2.10 -8.10
N HIS A 135 17.70 -1.87 -7.02
CA HIS A 135 17.74 -0.58 -6.31
C HIS A 135 18.84 -0.60 -5.25
N ASP A 136 19.56 0.52 -5.12
CA ASP A 136 20.64 0.66 -4.12
C ASP A 136 20.11 0.82 -2.69
N VAL A 137 18.81 1.14 -2.56
CA VAL A 137 18.13 1.27 -1.26
C VAL A 137 18.08 -0.09 -0.56
N LYS A 138 18.45 -0.14 0.71
CA LYS A 138 18.45 -1.36 1.52
C LYS A 138 17.07 -1.66 2.11
N ASP A 139 16.42 -0.63 2.61
CA ASP A 139 15.11 -0.63 3.25
C ASP A 139 14.39 0.69 3.02
N LEU A 140 13.07 0.68 3.15
CA LEU A 140 12.20 1.86 3.17
C LEU A 140 11.25 1.71 4.35
N GLU A 141 11.11 2.77 5.12
CA GLU A 141 10.16 2.81 6.22
C GLU A 141 8.72 2.65 5.76
N CYS A 142 7.90 2.21 6.68
CA CYS A 142 6.47 2.06 6.46
C CYS A 142 5.86 3.39 5.99
N LEU A 143 5.20 3.38 4.82
CA LEU A 143 4.62 4.59 4.25
C LEU A 143 3.53 5.22 5.14
N TYR A 144 2.95 4.44 6.04
CA TYR A 144 1.97 4.95 7.01
C TYR A 144 2.60 5.89 8.04
N ALA A 145 3.87 5.73 8.38
CA ALA A 145 4.57 6.64 9.28
C ALA A 145 4.48 8.08 8.76
N TYR A 146 4.71 8.28 7.46
CA TYR A 146 4.63 9.60 6.82
C TYR A 146 3.21 10.15 6.64
N LEU A 147 2.18 9.29 6.73
CA LEU A 147 0.78 9.69 6.55
C LEU A 147 0.08 9.95 7.87
N LEU A 148 0.57 9.34 8.95
CA LEU A 148 -0.04 9.42 10.28
C LEU A 148 0.65 10.42 11.19
N ASP A 149 1.88 10.86 10.87
CA ASP A 149 2.54 11.95 11.59
C ASP A 149 1.71 13.22 11.41
N GLU A 150 1.11 13.66 12.52
CA GLU A 150 0.46 14.96 12.64
C GLU A 150 1.58 15.99 12.84
N GLU A 151 1.71 16.96 11.91
CA GLU A 151 2.50 18.16 12.14
C GLU A 151 1.90 19.01 13.25
#